data_47b517a56abc1647aeac4b340a53e71a
#
_entry.id   47b517a56abc1647aeac4b340a53e71a
#
_cell.length_a   1.000
_cell.length_b   1.000
_cell.length_c   1.000
_cell.angle_alpha   90.00
_cell.angle_beta   90.00
_cell.angle_gamma   90.00
#
_symmetry.space_group_name_H-M   'P 1'
#
loop_
_entity.id
_entity.type
_entity.pdbx_description
1 polymer ?
#
loop_
_entity_poly.entity_id
_entity_poly.type
_entity_poly.pdbx_seq_one_letter_code
_entity_poly.pdbx_strand_id
1 'polypeptide(L)'
;MLAHLSVNNFAIVKSLQLELSKGMTTITGETGAGKSIAIDALSLCLGGRSDAGMVRQGEEKTEVSAAFLLENNLHATRWLEDNELLDGSECILRRTISKEGRSRAFINGSPVPLSQLKSLGQLLINIHGQHAHHQLMKSDYQMAMLDQYAGHLNLLKSTRNAYQAWRQADNHLKELRENSQQNQAQKQLLEYQIKELNELSIGEEEYEDLEQEHKRLSNSGELATTCQQAIELIYEGEEVNALGILQSANNSLIQLAELDERLAELPSLLSEAIIQIEETNNELRTYLDSIDVDPGRMAYVEERFSKVMSMSRKHHVLPEDLYKHHQDLLKQVEALDCSDEKLEDLANEVENQYQSFVAKSEKLHKSRTRYAKELNKLITQSMHELSMEKAQFAIEVNNTNTHPSPLGMDNVTFIVSTNPGQPMQPIAKVASGGELSRISLAIQVITAQKVDTPSLIFDEVDVGISGPTAAVVGKMLRKLGESTQVMCVTHLPQVAGCGHQQLFVAKNTKSGKTETQMHTLDEQQRVSELARLLGGSQITESTLANAKELLIAA
;
A
#
# COMPACT_ATOMS: atom_id res chain seq x y z
N MET A 1 -4.71 15.78 -32.97
CA MET A 1 -4.33 17.18 -32.70
C MET A 1 -5.51 17.94 -32.11
N LEU A 2 -5.28 19.01 -31.35
CA LEU A 2 -6.34 19.89 -30.86
C LEU A 2 -6.90 20.70 -32.04
N ALA A 3 -8.18 20.50 -32.36
CA ALA A 3 -8.84 21.19 -33.48
C ALA A 3 -9.63 22.40 -33.00
N HIS A 4 -10.36 22.26 -31.90
CA HIS A 4 -11.22 23.32 -31.40
C HIS A 4 -11.17 23.43 -29.89
N LEU A 5 -11.14 24.65 -29.36
CA LEU A 5 -11.24 24.94 -27.92
C LEU A 5 -12.38 25.95 -27.69
N SER A 6 -13.36 25.57 -26.88
CA SER A 6 -14.47 26.43 -26.46
C SER A 6 -14.41 26.63 -24.95
N VAL A 7 -14.46 27.90 -24.54
CA VAL A 7 -14.40 28.28 -23.12
C VAL A 7 -15.55 29.26 -22.84
N ASN A 8 -16.40 28.91 -21.88
CA ASN A 8 -17.54 29.73 -21.48
C ASN A 8 -17.50 30.05 -20.00
N ASN A 9 -17.64 31.34 -19.64
CA ASN A 9 -17.70 31.86 -18.27
C ASN A 9 -16.51 31.42 -17.38
N PHE A 10 -15.30 31.47 -17.93
CA PHE A 10 -14.08 31.09 -17.24
C PHE A 10 -13.26 32.32 -16.86
N ALA A 11 -13.01 32.51 -15.57
CA ALA A 11 -12.28 33.66 -15.03
C ALA A 11 -12.78 35.01 -15.59
N ILE A 12 -12.00 35.71 -16.44
CA ILE A 12 -12.37 36.94 -17.08
C ILE A 12 -12.94 36.77 -18.50
N VAL A 13 -12.97 35.52 -19.00
CA VAL A 13 -13.49 35.18 -20.33
C VAL A 13 -14.99 34.89 -20.24
N LYS A 14 -15.83 35.58 -21.04
CA LYS A 14 -17.25 35.28 -21.16
C LYS A 14 -17.48 34.14 -22.15
N SER A 15 -16.94 34.25 -23.33
CA SER A 15 -16.97 33.22 -24.37
C SER A 15 -15.72 33.35 -25.25
N LEU A 16 -15.06 32.20 -25.48
CA LEU A 16 -13.91 32.10 -26.36
C LEU A 16 -14.08 30.85 -27.23
N GLN A 17 -13.91 31.00 -28.52
CA GLN A 17 -13.87 29.91 -29.48
C GLN A 17 -12.60 30.03 -30.30
N LEU A 18 -11.80 28.98 -30.35
CA LEU A 18 -10.56 28.93 -31.09
C LEU A 18 -10.55 27.73 -32.02
N GLU A 19 -10.28 28.00 -33.28
CA GLU A 19 -9.93 26.98 -34.28
C GLU A 19 -8.44 26.95 -34.43
N LEU A 20 -7.88 25.75 -34.31
CA LEU A 20 -6.45 25.52 -34.29
C LEU A 20 -6.05 24.56 -35.42
N SER A 21 -4.97 24.89 -36.09
CA SER A 21 -4.45 24.11 -37.22
C SER A 21 -3.14 23.39 -36.87
N LYS A 22 -2.65 22.55 -37.81
CA LYS A 22 -1.32 21.96 -37.75
C LYS A 22 -0.24 23.06 -37.79
N GLY A 23 0.94 22.76 -37.26
CA GLY A 23 2.04 23.69 -37.21
C GLY A 23 2.21 24.39 -35.90
N MET A 24 2.99 25.47 -35.91
CA MET A 24 3.23 26.29 -34.71
C MET A 24 2.25 27.47 -34.69
N THR A 25 1.45 27.56 -33.63
CA THR A 25 0.57 28.71 -33.32
C THR A 25 1.19 29.50 -32.17
N THR A 26 1.47 30.79 -32.43
CA THR A 26 1.97 31.70 -31.39
C THR A 26 0.81 32.53 -30.82
N ILE A 27 0.82 32.74 -29.50
CA ILE A 27 -0.19 33.54 -28.77
C ILE A 27 0.52 34.76 -28.21
N THR A 28 0.13 35.92 -28.72
CA THR A 28 0.64 37.22 -28.28
C THR A 28 -0.49 38.10 -27.68
N GLY A 29 -0.14 39.23 -27.09
CA GLY A 29 -1.12 40.17 -26.54
C GLY A 29 -0.54 40.98 -25.37
N GLU A 30 -1.36 41.85 -24.80
CA GLU A 30 -0.98 42.75 -23.72
C GLU A 30 -0.60 41.97 -22.44
N THR A 31 0.29 42.54 -21.63
CA THR A 31 0.64 42.00 -20.31
C THR A 31 -0.61 41.98 -19.41
N GLY A 32 -0.89 40.82 -18.79
CA GLY A 32 -2.09 40.67 -17.95
C GLY A 32 -3.40 40.54 -18.72
N ALA A 33 -3.37 40.43 -20.07
CA ALA A 33 -4.58 40.22 -20.89
C ALA A 33 -5.15 38.79 -20.77
N GLY A 34 -4.48 37.91 -20.01
CA GLY A 34 -4.94 36.54 -19.84
C GLY A 34 -4.49 35.63 -20.97
N LYS A 35 -3.26 35.79 -21.46
CA LYS A 35 -2.64 34.93 -22.48
C LYS A 35 -2.65 33.44 -22.02
N SER A 36 -2.36 33.19 -20.75
CA SER A 36 -2.36 31.82 -20.19
C SER A 36 -3.78 31.29 -19.91
N ILE A 37 -4.83 32.14 -20.00
CA ILE A 37 -6.21 31.67 -19.70
C ILE A 37 -6.67 30.54 -20.64
N ALA A 38 -6.27 30.55 -21.90
CA ALA A 38 -6.58 29.46 -22.84
C ALA A 38 -5.88 28.17 -22.40
N ILE A 39 -4.63 28.28 -21.91
CA ILE A 39 -3.85 27.14 -21.41
C ILE A 39 -4.42 26.63 -20.08
N ASP A 40 -4.83 27.55 -19.19
CA ASP A 40 -5.47 27.20 -17.91
C ASP A 40 -6.81 26.48 -18.13
N ALA A 41 -7.63 27.00 -19.04
CA ALA A 41 -8.88 26.38 -19.43
C ALA A 41 -8.66 24.98 -20.04
N LEU A 42 -7.68 24.86 -20.92
CA LEU A 42 -7.32 23.57 -21.51
C LEU A 42 -6.77 22.60 -20.47
N SER A 43 -5.88 23.04 -19.57
CA SER A 43 -5.39 22.25 -18.46
C SER A 43 -6.53 21.72 -17.59
N LEU A 44 -7.54 22.56 -17.33
CA LEU A 44 -8.74 22.16 -16.62
C LEU A 44 -9.51 21.08 -17.39
N CYS A 45 -9.68 21.25 -18.70
CA CYS A 45 -10.35 20.29 -19.58
C CYS A 45 -9.63 18.93 -19.60
N LEU A 46 -8.31 18.91 -19.44
CA LEU A 46 -7.45 17.71 -19.38
C LEU A 46 -7.38 17.07 -17.99
N GLY A 47 -8.20 17.48 -17.04
CA GLY A 47 -8.24 16.88 -15.71
C GLY A 47 -7.41 17.60 -14.64
N GLY A 48 -7.01 18.85 -14.89
CA GLY A 48 -6.36 19.72 -13.90
C GLY A 48 -7.25 19.98 -12.68
N ARG A 49 -6.65 20.49 -11.61
CA ARG A 49 -7.39 20.86 -10.39
C ARG A 49 -8.38 21.98 -10.70
N SER A 50 -9.58 21.90 -10.13
CA SER A 50 -10.62 22.90 -10.27
C SER A 50 -10.82 23.66 -8.97
N ASP A 51 -11.10 24.96 -9.09
CA ASP A 51 -11.45 25.86 -8.01
C ASP A 51 -12.71 26.64 -8.35
N ALA A 52 -13.55 26.96 -7.37
CA ALA A 52 -14.76 27.75 -7.56
C ALA A 52 -14.47 29.17 -8.11
N GLY A 53 -13.28 29.73 -7.77
CA GLY A 53 -12.80 31.01 -8.29
C GLY A 53 -12.55 31.03 -9.80
N MET A 54 -12.51 29.86 -10.46
CA MET A 54 -12.42 29.76 -11.93
C MET A 54 -13.73 30.10 -12.63
N VAL A 55 -14.87 30.12 -11.93
CA VAL A 55 -16.15 30.54 -12.47
C VAL A 55 -16.18 32.08 -12.57
N ARG A 56 -16.56 32.60 -13.72
CA ARG A 56 -16.69 34.06 -13.94
C ARG A 56 -17.62 34.67 -12.90
N GLN A 57 -17.22 35.80 -12.34
CA GLN A 57 -18.03 36.51 -11.35
C GLN A 57 -19.42 36.87 -11.90
N GLY A 58 -20.45 36.44 -11.16
CA GLY A 58 -21.86 36.65 -11.55
C GLY A 58 -22.48 35.53 -12.38
N GLU A 59 -21.71 34.49 -12.72
CA GLU A 59 -22.18 33.32 -13.46
C GLU A 59 -22.33 32.09 -12.53
N GLU A 60 -23.23 31.18 -12.89
CA GLU A 60 -23.56 29.98 -12.11
C GLU A 60 -22.57 28.82 -12.36
N LYS A 61 -21.99 28.76 -13.55
CA LYS A 61 -21.07 27.71 -13.99
C LYS A 61 -20.11 28.18 -15.06
N THR A 62 -18.97 27.54 -15.12
CA THR A 62 -18.04 27.55 -16.26
C THR A 62 -18.10 26.25 -17.02
N GLU A 63 -17.87 26.32 -18.32
CA GLU A 63 -17.76 25.16 -19.18
C GLU A 63 -16.58 25.31 -20.14
N VAL A 64 -15.72 24.28 -20.19
CA VAL A 64 -14.63 24.20 -21.16
C VAL A 64 -14.79 22.91 -21.95
N SER A 65 -14.65 23.02 -23.27
CA SER A 65 -14.71 21.90 -24.21
C SER A 65 -13.54 21.97 -25.19
N ALA A 66 -12.88 20.85 -25.41
CA ALA A 66 -11.76 20.71 -26.34
C ALA A 66 -12.01 19.51 -27.26
N ALA A 67 -11.97 19.75 -28.59
CA ALA A 67 -12.13 18.71 -29.60
C ALA A 67 -10.75 18.35 -30.20
N PHE A 68 -10.46 17.07 -30.23
CA PHE A 68 -9.21 16.51 -30.74
C PHE A 68 -9.48 15.59 -31.92
N LEU A 69 -8.75 15.80 -33.01
CA LEU A 69 -8.69 14.85 -34.13
C LEU A 69 -7.75 13.71 -33.74
N LEU A 70 -8.23 12.47 -33.85
CA LEU A 70 -7.50 11.25 -33.46
C LEU A 70 -6.61 10.71 -34.58
N GLU A 71 -6.58 11.35 -35.76
CA GLU A 71 -5.72 10.95 -36.86
C GLU A 71 -4.28 10.72 -36.37
N ASN A 72 -3.75 9.52 -36.62
CA ASN A 72 -2.41 9.09 -36.23
C ASN A 72 -2.14 8.96 -34.71
N ASN A 73 -3.14 9.04 -33.83
CA ASN A 73 -2.96 8.81 -32.40
C ASN A 73 -3.51 7.43 -31.98
N LEU A 74 -2.80 6.38 -32.34
CA LEU A 74 -3.17 4.99 -32.04
C LEU A 74 -3.34 4.71 -30.55
N HIS A 75 -2.57 5.38 -29.69
CA HIS A 75 -2.64 5.17 -28.25
C HIS A 75 -3.94 5.73 -27.64
N ALA A 76 -4.34 6.92 -28.05
CA ALA A 76 -5.62 7.50 -27.60
C ALA A 76 -6.82 6.73 -28.18
N THR A 77 -6.75 6.30 -29.44
CA THR A 77 -7.82 5.51 -30.07
C THR A 77 -8.04 4.19 -29.33
N ARG A 78 -6.97 3.42 -29.08
CA ARG A 78 -7.06 2.17 -28.29
C ARG A 78 -7.59 2.39 -26.89
N TRP A 79 -7.11 3.45 -26.22
CA TRP A 79 -7.60 3.78 -24.90
C TRP A 79 -9.12 4.04 -24.89
N LEU A 80 -9.62 4.76 -25.90
CA LEU A 80 -11.06 5.02 -26.06
C LEU A 80 -11.84 3.75 -26.39
N GLU A 81 -11.31 2.86 -27.21
CA GLU A 81 -11.89 1.55 -27.51
C GLU A 81 -11.99 0.68 -26.24
N ASP A 82 -10.87 0.55 -25.49
CA ASP A 82 -10.79 -0.25 -24.27
C ASP A 82 -11.75 0.24 -23.17
N ASN A 83 -12.16 1.52 -23.20
CA ASN A 83 -13.09 2.11 -22.25
C ASN A 83 -14.50 2.32 -22.81
N GLU A 84 -14.81 1.83 -24.02
CA GLU A 84 -16.10 1.95 -24.70
C GLU A 84 -16.55 3.42 -24.90
N LEU A 85 -15.59 4.33 -25.13
CA LEU A 85 -15.80 5.78 -25.27
C LEU A 85 -15.44 6.31 -26.67
N LEU A 86 -15.07 5.45 -27.62
CA LEU A 86 -14.72 5.86 -28.99
C LEU A 86 -15.99 6.29 -29.73
N ASP A 87 -15.96 7.48 -30.34
CA ASP A 87 -17.06 8.02 -31.18
C ASP A 87 -16.47 8.68 -32.43
N GLY A 88 -16.30 7.90 -33.47
CA GLY A 88 -15.74 8.35 -34.76
C GLY A 88 -14.25 8.73 -34.71
N SER A 89 -13.86 9.72 -35.50
CA SER A 89 -12.46 10.18 -35.66
C SER A 89 -12.10 11.35 -34.74
N GLU A 90 -13.04 11.83 -33.96
CA GLU A 90 -12.85 12.95 -33.03
C GLU A 90 -13.04 12.50 -31.59
N CYS A 91 -12.39 13.22 -30.69
CA CYS A 91 -12.56 13.06 -29.26
C CYS A 91 -12.85 14.41 -28.63
N ILE A 92 -14.01 14.53 -27.98
CA ILE A 92 -14.44 15.75 -27.31
C ILE A 92 -14.31 15.57 -25.80
N LEU A 93 -13.39 16.31 -25.19
CA LEU A 93 -13.30 16.45 -23.75
C LEU A 93 -14.10 17.65 -23.29
N ARG A 94 -14.90 17.49 -22.24
CA ARG A 94 -15.67 18.59 -21.68
C ARG A 94 -15.61 18.57 -20.15
N ARG A 95 -15.43 19.76 -19.58
CA ARG A 95 -15.42 19.96 -18.13
C ARG A 95 -16.38 21.08 -17.74
N THR A 96 -17.18 20.84 -16.70
CA THR A 96 -18.07 21.88 -16.13
C THR A 96 -17.78 22.03 -14.64
N ILE A 97 -17.77 23.29 -14.16
CA ILE A 97 -17.60 23.61 -12.73
C ILE A 97 -18.71 24.58 -12.34
N SER A 98 -19.41 24.27 -11.24
CA SER A 98 -20.38 25.19 -10.66
C SER A 98 -19.72 26.19 -9.71
N LYS A 99 -20.41 27.26 -9.37
CA LYS A 99 -19.96 28.27 -8.39
C LYS A 99 -19.75 27.69 -6.98
N GLU A 100 -20.38 26.53 -6.65
CA GLU A 100 -20.16 25.82 -5.41
C GLU A 100 -18.92 24.90 -5.47
N GLY A 101 -18.17 24.89 -6.57
CA GLY A 101 -16.97 24.08 -6.76
C GLY A 101 -17.25 22.63 -7.22
N ARG A 102 -18.50 22.25 -7.47
CA ARG A 102 -18.82 20.92 -8.02
C ARG A 102 -18.33 20.81 -9.45
N SER A 103 -17.57 19.76 -9.74
CA SER A 103 -16.97 19.54 -11.06
C SER A 103 -17.48 18.25 -11.70
N ARG A 104 -17.77 18.29 -13.02
CA ARG A 104 -18.15 17.13 -13.83
C ARG A 104 -17.28 17.06 -15.07
N ALA A 105 -16.86 15.85 -15.42
CA ALA A 105 -16.03 15.57 -16.58
C ALA A 105 -16.77 14.67 -17.57
N PHE A 106 -16.55 14.90 -18.87
CA PHE A 106 -17.18 14.15 -19.94
C PHE A 106 -16.19 13.86 -21.06
N ILE A 107 -16.28 12.68 -21.64
CA ILE A 107 -15.58 12.25 -22.85
C ILE A 107 -16.66 11.82 -23.86
N ASN A 108 -16.67 12.42 -25.05
CA ASN A 108 -17.66 12.15 -26.10
C ASN A 108 -19.11 12.15 -25.58
N GLY A 109 -19.44 13.13 -24.71
CA GLY A 109 -20.77 13.26 -24.11
C GLY A 109 -21.01 12.36 -22.89
N SER A 110 -20.27 11.29 -22.70
CA SER A 110 -20.40 10.36 -21.56
C SER A 110 -19.74 10.92 -20.29
N PRO A 111 -20.41 10.89 -19.12
CA PRO A 111 -19.82 11.32 -17.86
C PRO A 111 -18.75 10.31 -17.41
N VAL A 112 -17.58 10.81 -17.02
CA VAL A 112 -16.43 9.99 -16.64
C VAL A 112 -15.79 10.44 -15.32
N PRO A 113 -15.09 9.55 -14.59
CA PRO A 113 -14.23 9.94 -13.48
C PRO A 113 -13.09 10.84 -13.94
N LEU A 114 -12.64 11.75 -13.05
CA LEU A 114 -11.54 12.67 -13.34
C LEU A 114 -10.23 11.94 -13.69
N SER A 115 -9.99 10.77 -13.12
CA SER A 115 -8.84 9.93 -13.42
C SER A 115 -8.80 9.46 -14.88
N GLN A 116 -9.94 9.08 -15.46
CA GLN A 116 -10.05 8.70 -16.86
C GLN A 116 -9.80 9.90 -17.79
N LEU A 117 -10.40 11.06 -17.47
CA LEU A 117 -10.16 12.29 -18.23
C LEU A 117 -8.66 12.65 -18.22
N LYS A 118 -8.00 12.54 -17.08
CA LYS A 118 -6.57 12.81 -16.93
C LYS A 118 -5.71 11.82 -17.71
N SER A 119 -6.03 10.53 -17.66
CA SER A 119 -5.29 9.49 -18.40
C SER A 119 -5.37 9.70 -19.90
N LEU A 120 -6.56 9.98 -20.44
CA LEU A 120 -6.74 10.27 -21.86
C LEU A 120 -6.07 11.60 -22.25
N GLY A 121 -6.20 12.62 -21.40
CA GLY A 121 -5.59 13.94 -21.65
C GLY A 121 -4.10 13.88 -21.86
N GLN A 122 -3.38 13.02 -21.12
CA GLN A 122 -1.95 12.81 -21.26
C GLN A 122 -1.55 12.18 -22.60
N LEU A 123 -2.46 11.44 -23.26
CA LEU A 123 -2.25 10.87 -24.60
C LEU A 123 -2.56 11.85 -25.74
N LEU A 124 -3.33 12.92 -25.46
CA LEU A 124 -3.77 13.88 -26.45
C LEU A 124 -2.88 15.13 -26.54
N ILE A 125 -2.39 15.62 -25.39
CA ILE A 125 -1.65 16.88 -25.34
C ILE A 125 -0.69 16.91 -24.14
N ASN A 126 0.47 17.53 -24.34
CA ASN A 126 1.44 17.78 -23.27
C ASN A 126 1.63 19.30 -23.08
N ILE A 127 1.46 19.76 -21.85
CA ILE A 127 1.59 21.18 -21.48
C ILE A 127 2.89 21.39 -20.72
N HIS A 128 3.78 22.16 -21.32
CA HIS A 128 5.04 22.63 -20.74
C HIS A 128 4.84 24.06 -20.21
N GLY A 129 4.35 24.20 -18.98
CA GLY A 129 4.04 25.49 -18.36
C GLY A 129 5.09 25.93 -17.33
N GLN A 130 4.78 27.03 -16.64
CA GLN A 130 5.63 27.72 -15.65
C GLN A 130 6.26 26.81 -14.57
N HIS A 131 5.64 25.67 -14.27
CA HIS A 131 6.14 24.73 -13.26
C HIS A 131 6.94 23.55 -13.83
N ALA A 132 7.12 23.46 -15.14
CA ALA A 132 7.82 22.33 -15.77
C ALA A 132 9.29 22.24 -15.31
N HIS A 133 9.97 23.37 -15.14
CA HIS A 133 11.34 23.39 -14.62
C HIS A 133 11.43 22.93 -13.15
N HIS A 134 10.42 23.13 -12.32
CA HIS A 134 10.39 22.58 -10.96
C HIS A 134 10.22 21.04 -10.95
N GLN A 135 9.50 20.50 -11.91
CA GLN A 135 9.36 19.05 -12.05
C GLN A 135 10.68 18.40 -12.51
N LEU A 136 11.42 19.05 -13.39
CA LEU A 136 12.74 18.60 -13.83
C LEU A 136 13.77 18.45 -12.71
N MET A 137 13.56 19.09 -11.55
CA MET A 137 14.41 18.90 -10.37
C MET A 137 14.20 17.58 -9.65
N LYS A 138 13.11 16.85 -9.97
CA LYS A 138 12.75 15.57 -9.31
C LYS A 138 13.31 14.39 -10.10
N SER A 139 14.03 13.51 -9.42
CA SER A 139 14.62 12.29 -9.99
C SER A 139 13.58 11.39 -10.67
N ASP A 140 12.42 11.21 -10.06
CA ASP A 140 11.33 10.39 -10.63
C ASP A 140 10.83 10.94 -11.96
N TYR A 141 10.73 12.26 -12.08
CA TYR A 141 10.34 12.91 -13.33
C TYR A 141 11.42 12.79 -14.40
N GLN A 142 12.70 12.91 -14.02
CA GLN A 142 13.84 12.74 -14.92
C GLN A 142 13.88 11.30 -15.47
N MET A 143 13.66 10.30 -14.62
CA MET A 143 13.58 8.90 -15.03
C MET A 143 12.39 8.66 -15.98
N ALA A 144 11.22 9.22 -15.67
CA ALA A 144 10.04 9.09 -16.53
C ALA A 144 10.26 9.73 -17.91
N MET A 145 10.95 10.88 -17.99
CA MET A 145 11.32 11.51 -19.26
C MET A 145 12.28 10.65 -20.10
N LEU A 146 13.30 10.07 -19.46
CA LEU A 146 14.22 9.16 -20.13
C LEU A 146 13.49 7.92 -20.65
N ASP A 147 12.60 7.33 -19.83
CA ASP A 147 11.83 6.15 -20.20
C ASP A 147 10.83 6.45 -21.35
N GLN A 148 10.21 7.62 -21.32
CA GLN A 148 9.32 8.09 -22.39
C GLN A 148 10.08 8.31 -23.69
N TYR A 149 11.25 8.98 -23.65
CA TYR A 149 12.11 9.17 -24.82
C TYR A 149 12.60 7.84 -25.40
N ALA A 150 12.94 6.88 -24.54
CA ALA A 150 13.42 5.55 -24.95
C ALA A 150 12.32 4.67 -25.58
N GLY A 151 11.06 4.93 -25.29
CA GLY A 151 9.91 4.19 -25.83
C GLY A 151 9.86 2.71 -25.44
N HIS A 152 10.56 2.30 -24.38
CA HIS A 152 10.73 0.89 -23.99
C HIS A 152 9.62 0.36 -23.06
N LEU A 153 8.36 0.66 -23.38
CA LEU A 153 7.17 0.28 -22.61
C LEU A 153 7.09 -1.22 -22.27
N ASN A 154 7.50 -2.08 -23.21
CA ASN A 154 7.50 -3.53 -22.99
C ASN A 154 8.52 -3.95 -21.91
N LEU A 155 9.68 -3.31 -21.85
CA LEU A 155 10.68 -3.57 -20.82
C LEU A 155 10.16 -3.11 -19.45
N LEU A 156 9.56 -1.92 -19.37
CA LEU A 156 8.95 -1.42 -18.15
C LEU A 156 7.83 -2.34 -17.65
N LYS A 157 6.93 -2.77 -18.55
CA LYS A 157 5.84 -3.70 -18.22
C LYS A 157 6.39 -5.03 -17.71
N SER A 158 7.40 -5.59 -18.38
CA SER A 158 8.00 -6.87 -17.99
C SER A 158 8.74 -6.79 -16.65
N THR A 159 9.42 -5.67 -16.37
CA THR A 159 10.10 -5.43 -15.10
C THR A 159 9.10 -5.25 -13.96
N ARG A 160 8.02 -4.48 -14.19
CA ARG A 160 6.93 -4.30 -13.22
C ARG A 160 6.26 -5.62 -12.86
N ASN A 161 5.94 -6.46 -13.86
CA ASN A 161 5.32 -7.76 -13.63
C ASN A 161 6.25 -8.68 -12.81
N ALA A 162 7.55 -8.69 -13.11
CA ALA A 162 8.52 -9.49 -12.37
C ALA A 162 8.69 -8.98 -10.92
N TYR A 163 8.69 -7.67 -10.71
CA TYR A 163 8.71 -7.09 -9.38
C TYR A 163 7.47 -7.49 -8.56
N GLN A 164 6.29 -7.44 -9.18
CA GLN A 164 5.04 -7.82 -8.51
C GLN A 164 5.04 -9.31 -8.14
N ALA A 165 5.48 -10.19 -9.05
CA ALA A 165 5.57 -11.63 -8.80
C ALA A 165 6.53 -11.93 -7.64
N TRP A 166 7.74 -11.35 -7.65
CA TRP A 166 8.68 -11.47 -6.56
C TRP A 166 8.11 -10.96 -5.24
N ARG A 167 7.47 -9.78 -5.24
CA ARG A 167 6.95 -9.17 -4.03
C ARG A 167 5.79 -9.96 -3.42
N GLN A 168 4.96 -10.58 -4.26
CA GLN A 168 3.90 -11.48 -3.81
C GLN A 168 4.48 -12.74 -3.15
N ALA A 169 5.48 -13.36 -3.78
CA ALA A 169 6.15 -14.53 -3.22
C ALA A 169 6.89 -14.20 -1.91
N ASP A 170 7.61 -13.07 -1.84
CA ASP A 170 8.30 -12.60 -0.64
C ASP A 170 7.34 -12.33 0.55
N ASN A 171 6.21 -11.69 0.27
CA ASN A 171 5.19 -11.47 1.30
C ASN A 171 4.58 -12.79 1.79
N HIS A 172 4.28 -13.72 0.87
CA HIS A 172 3.75 -15.04 1.23
C HIS A 172 4.76 -15.83 2.08
N LEU A 173 6.05 -15.79 1.73
CA LEU A 173 7.11 -16.41 2.53
C LEU A 173 7.20 -15.80 3.94
N LYS A 174 7.07 -14.48 4.07
CA LYS A 174 7.06 -13.80 5.38
C LYS A 174 5.90 -14.24 6.25
N GLU A 175 4.69 -14.26 5.69
CA GLU A 175 3.48 -14.72 6.39
C GLU A 175 3.64 -16.17 6.86
N LEU A 176 4.15 -17.06 6.00
CA LEU A 176 4.38 -18.46 6.38
C LEU A 176 5.46 -18.59 7.44
N ARG A 177 6.54 -17.80 7.38
CA ARG A 177 7.59 -17.81 8.42
C ARG A 177 7.08 -17.32 9.77
N GLU A 178 6.27 -16.26 9.79
CA GLU A 178 5.64 -15.76 11.03
C GLU A 178 4.70 -16.82 11.63
N ASN A 179 3.88 -17.44 10.79
CA ASN A 179 3.01 -18.55 11.21
C ASN A 179 3.82 -19.77 11.69
N SER A 180 4.92 -20.12 11.00
CA SER A 180 5.79 -21.23 11.41
C SER A 180 6.49 -20.97 12.74
N GLN A 181 6.93 -19.73 13.01
CA GLN A 181 7.50 -19.38 14.31
C GLN A 181 6.48 -19.51 15.45
N GLN A 182 5.23 -19.09 15.22
CA GLN A 182 4.14 -19.27 16.18
C GLN A 182 3.83 -20.76 16.37
N ASN A 183 3.77 -21.51 15.27
CA ASN A 183 3.55 -22.95 15.29
C ASN A 183 4.68 -23.69 16.02
N GLN A 184 5.93 -23.27 15.86
CA GLN A 184 7.09 -23.88 16.54
C GLN A 184 7.06 -23.64 18.05
N ALA A 185 6.68 -22.44 18.49
CA ALA A 185 6.48 -22.15 19.92
C ALA A 185 5.33 -23.00 20.49
N GLN A 186 4.23 -23.14 19.75
CA GLN A 186 3.11 -23.98 20.13
C GLN A 186 3.51 -25.47 20.15
N LYS A 187 4.27 -25.94 19.16
CA LYS A 187 4.78 -27.31 19.11
C LYS A 187 5.64 -27.63 20.33
N GLN A 188 6.57 -26.76 20.72
CA GLN A 188 7.39 -26.95 21.92
C GLN A 188 6.56 -27.07 23.20
N LEU A 189 5.49 -26.25 23.31
CA LEU A 189 4.57 -26.34 24.44
C LEU A 189 3.81 -27.67 24.44
N LEU A 190 3.31 -28.10 23.31
CA LEU A 190 2.59 -29.37 23.13
C LEU A 190 3.51 -30.57 23.41
N GLU A 191 4.75 -30.56 22.92
CA GLU A 191 5.76 -31.60 23.18
C GLU A 191 6.08 -31.69 24.68
N TYR A 192 6.20 -30.55 25.37
CA TYR A 192 6.37 -30.53 26.80
C TYR A 192 5.19 -31.16 27.54
N GLN A 193 3.97 -30.80 27.17
CA GLN A 193 2.72 -31.35 27.75
C GLN A 193 2.61 -32.87 27.49
N ILE A 194 2.92 -33.30 26.26
CA ILE A 194 2.92 -34.73 25.89
C ILE A 194 3.95 -35.50 26.72
N LYS A 195 5.16 -34.92 26.93
CA LYS A 195 6.19 -35.56 27.73
C LYS A 195 5.72 -35.82 29.16
N GLU A 196 5.07 -34.84 29.80
CA GLU A 196 4.53 -35.00 31.14
C GLU A 196 3.42 -36.06 31.21
N LEU A 197 2.55 -36.11 30.23
CA LEU A 197 1.49 -37.13 30.14
C LEU A 197 2.05 -38.52 29.81
N ASN A 198 3.11 -38.62 29.01
CA ASN A 198 3.83 -39.85 28.76
C ASN A 198 4.52 -40.39 30.04
N GLU A 199 5.08 -39.51 30.87
CA GLU A 199 5.65 -39.90 32.18
C GLU A 199 4.58 -40.41 33.13
N LEU A 200 3.35 -39.87 33.07
CA LEU A 200 2.22 -40.39 33.81
C LEU A 200 1.74 -41.73 33.25
N SER A 201 1.80 -41.94 31.93
CA SER A 201 1.40 -43.17 31.22
C SER A 201 0.00 -43.67 31.65
N ILE A 202 -1.00 -42.80 31.63
CA ILE A 202 -2.37 -43.14 32.03
C ILE A 202 -3.06 -43.97 30.93
N GLY A 203 -3.74 -45.05 31.33
CA GLY A 203 -4.57 -45.88 30.46
C GLY A 203 -5.96 -45.26 30.22
N GLU A 204 -6.69 -45.80 29.21
CA GLU A 204 -7.96 -45.27 28.75
C GLU A 204 -9.06 -45.27 29.82
N GLU A 205 -9.16 -46.32 30.65
CA GLU A 205 -10.17 -46.47 31.72
C GLU A 205 -9.53 -46.44 33.12
N GLU A 206 -8.23 -46.17 33.22
CA GLU A 206 -7.45 -46.30 34.46
C GLU A 206 -7.98 -45.39 35.58
N TYR A 207 -8.47 -44.20 35.25
CA TYR A 207 -8.98 -43.28 36.26
C TYR A 207 -10.25 -43.84 36.95
N GLU A 208 -11.17 -44.38 36.16
CA GLU A 208 -12.43 -44.93 36.67
C GLU A 208 -12.14 -46.14 37.55
N ASP A 209 -11.22 -47.03 37.16
CA ASP A 209 -10.77 -48.16 37.95
C ASP A 209 -10.12 -47.72 39.28
N LEU A 210 -9.24 -46.73 39.22
CA LEU A 210 -8.58 -46.15 40.40
C LEU A 210 -9.59 -45.48 41.34
N GLU A 211 -10.59 -44.76 40.83
CA GLU A 211 -11.62 -44.14 41.64
C GLU A 211 -12.46 -45.20 42.39
N GLN A 212 -12.88 -46.23 41.67
CA GLN A 212 -13.65 -47.32 42.27
C GLN A 212 -12.81 -48.09 43.31
N GLU A 213 -11.55 -48.41 43.01
CA GLU A 213 -10.66 -49.11 43.92
C GLU A 213 -10.34 -48.27 45.14
N HIS A 214 -10.02 -46.98 44.95
CA HIS A 214 -9.76 -46.04 46.05
C HIS A 214 -10.97 -45.96 47.02
N LYS A 215 -12.17 -45.83 46.49
CA LYS A 215 -13.41 -45.77 47.28
C LYS A 215 -13.63 -47.06 48.06
N ARG A 216 -13.39 -48.24 47.42
CA ARG A 216 -13.53 -49.53 48.08
C ARG A 216 -12.52 -49.69 49.23
N LEU A 217 -11.25 -49.42 49.00
CA LEU A 217 -10.17 -49.57 49.99
C LEU A 217 -10.31 -48.55 51.13
N SER A 218 -10.71 -47.30 50.84
CA SER A 218 -10.95 -46.26 51.85
C SER A 218 -12.11 -46.65 52.79
N ASN A 219 -13.21 -47.16 52.21
CA ASN A 219 -14.33 -47.65 53.00
C ASN A 219 -13.95 -48.84 53.86
N SER A 220 -13.15 -49.79 53.31
CA SER A 220 -12.67 -50.95 54.09
C SER A 220 -11.77 -50.54 55.24
N GLY A 221 -10.88 -49.56 55.04
CA GLY A 221 -10.02 -49.02 56.10
C GLY A 221 -10.80 -48.30 57.22
N GLU A 222 -11.82 -47.54 56.89
CA GLU A 222 -12.71 -46.86 57.86
C GLU A 222 -13.51 -47.88 58.66
N LEU A 223 -14.07 -48.92 57.97
CA LEU A 223 -14.81 -49.99 58.60
C LEU A 223 -13.90 -50.77 59.60
N ALA A 224 -12.71 -51.14 59.18
CA ALA A 224 -11.74 -51.87 60.03
C ALA A 224 -11.38 -51.04 61.28
N THR A 225 -11.05 -49.77 61.08
CA THR A 225 -10.72 -48.88 62.20
C THR A 225 -11.88 -48.69 63.20
N THR A 226 -13.10 -48.54 62.68
CA THR A 226 -14.28 -48.38 63.51
C THR A 226 -14.62 -49.67 64.25
N CYS A 227 -14.53 -50.85 63.61
CA CYS A 227 -14.67 -52.15 64.25
C CYS A 227 -13.64 -52.36 65.35
N GLN A 228 -12.37 -52.05 65.11
CA GLN A 228 -11.30 -52.17 66.09
C GLN A 228 -11.57 -51.27 67.30
N GLN A 229 -11.99 -50.04 67.12
CA GLN A 229 -12.36 -49.13 68.20
C GLN A 229 -13.53 -49.69 69.02
N ALA A 230 -14.56 -50.27 68.38
CA ALA A 230 -15.70 -50.88 69.08
C ALA A 230 -15.25 -52.07 69.92
N ILE A 231 -14.38 -52.95 69.38
CA ILE A 231 -13.79 -54.10 70.07
C ILE A 231 -12.98 -53.63 71.31
N GLU A 232 -12.20 -52.57 71.19
CA GLU A 232 -11.41 -51.98 72.26
C GLU A 232 -12.29 -51.48 73.40
N LEU A 233 -13.37 -50.77 73.08
CA LEU A 233 -14.35 -50.24 74.07
C LEU A 233 -15.13 -51.34 74.78
N ILE A 234 -15.48 -52.42 74.07
CA ILE A 234 -16.30 -53.48 74.53
C ILE A 234 -15.47 -54.48 75.39
N TYR A 235 -14.28 -54.86 74.88
CA TYR A 235 -13.58 -56.01 75.44
C TYR A 235 -12.07 -55.77 75.72
N GLU A 236 -11.28 -55.16 74.80
CA GLU A 236 -9.81 -55.15 74.85
C GLU A 236 -9.21 -53.96 75.64
N GLY A 237 -9.99 -52.95 76.01
CA GLY A 237 -9.50 -51.78 76.74
C GLY A 237 -8.82 -52.16 78.06
N GLU A 238 -7.51 -51.83 78.15
CA GLU A 238 -6.70 -52.21 79.33
C GLU A 238 -7.10 -51.58 80.63
N GLU A 239 -7.54 -50.30 80.60
CA GLU A 239 -7.91 -49.59 81.84
C GLU A 239 -9.39 -49.76 82.16
N VAL A 240 -10.26 -49.66 81.16
CA VAL A 240 -11.73 -49.77 81.34
C VAL A 240 -12.38 -50.30 80.06
N ASN A 241 -13.07 -51.42 80.16
CA ASN A 241 -13.89 -51.97 79.06
C ASN A 241 -15.32 -52.29 79.58
N ALA A 242 -16.28 -52.33 78.66
CA ALA A 242 -17.69 -52.55 79.04
C ALA A 242 -17.94 -53.87 79.73
N LEU A 243 -17.27 -54.94 79.21
CA LEU A 243 -17.38 -56.28 79.76
C LEU A 243 -16.86 -56.34 81.21
N GLY A 244 -15.66 -55.79 81.44
CA GLY A 244 -15.04 -55.76 82.80
C GLY A 244 -15.88 -54.98 83.80
N ILE A 245 -16.48 -53.86 83.39
CA ILE A 245 -17.40 -53.09 84.27
C ILE A 245 -18.64 -53.91 84.62
N LEU A 246 -19.27 -54.58 83.64
CA LEU A 246 -20.48 -55.37 83.85
C LEU A 246 -20.19 -56.63 84.66
N GLN A 247 -19.05 -57.30 84.44
CA GLN A 247 -18.65 -58.41 85.31
C GLN A 247 -18.38 -58.01 86.73
N SER A 248 -17.75 -56.83 86.94
CA SER A 248 -17.56 -56.32 88.32
C SER A 248 -18.93 -55.95 89.00
N ALA A 249 -19.85 -55.36 88.24
CA ALA A 249 -21.20 -55.09 88.71
C ALA A 249 -21.97 -56.37 88.99
N ASN A 250 -21.81 -57.40 88.16
CA ASN A 250 -22.46 -58.71 88.37
C ASN A 250 -21.96 -59.42 89.66
N ASN A 251 -20.67 -59.40 89.89
CA ASN A 251 -20.08 -59.92 91.10
C ASN A 251 -20.60 -59.23 92.38
N SER A 252 -20.80 -57.90 92.30
CA SER A 252 -21.37 -57.13 93.39
C SER A 252 -22.87 -57.48 93.64
N LEU A 253 -23.64 -57.71 92.56
CA LEU A 253 -25.03 -58.13 92.65
C LEU A 253 -25.18 -59.57 93.18
N ILE A 254 -24.27 -60.48 92.82
CA ILE A 254 -24.21 -61.83 93.40
C ILE A 254 -24.06 -61.73 94.90
N GLN A 255 -23.14 -60.91 95.40
CA GLN A 255 -22.94 -60.75 96.86
C GLN A 255 -24.18 -60.09 97.52
N LEU A 256 -24.84 -59.19 96.87
CA LEU A 256 -26.09 -58.58 97.39
C LEU A 256 -27.29 -59.59 97.40
N ALA A 257 -27.36 -60.47 96.42
CA ALA A 257 -28.37 -61.51 96.31
C ALA A 257 -28.27 -62.55 97.44
N GLU A 258 -27.06 -62.79 97.92
CA GLU A 258 -26.83 -63.64 99.11
C GLU A 258 -27.34 -63.01 100.41
N LEU A 259 -27.47 -61.70 100.44
CA LEU A 259 -27.96 -60.97 101.59
C LEU A 259 -29.52 -60.67 101.56
N ASP A 260 -30.11 -60.56 100.37
CA ASP A 260 -31.54 -60.33 100.12
C ASP A 260 -32.06 -61.12 98.92
N GLU A 261 -32.89 -62.15 99.24
CA GLU A 261 -33.46 -63.10 98.23
C GLU A 261 -34.31 -62.40 97.16
N ARG A 262 -34.80 -61.19 97.41
CA ARG A 262 -35.56 -60.38 96.46
C ARG A 262 -34.71 -59.87 95.29
N LEU A 263 -33.36 -59.93 95.41
CA LEU A 263 -32.41 -59.52 94.37
C LEU A 263 -31.86 -60.71 93.57
N ALA A 264 -32.33 -61.96 93.81
CA ALA A 264 -31.78 -63.18 93.23
C ALA A 264 -31.88 -63.25 91.68
N GLU A 265 -32.85 -62.58 91.06
CA GLU A 265 -33.03 -62.54 89.60
C GLU A 265 -32.07 -61.56 88.86
N LEU A 266 -31.58 -60.51 89.60
CA LEU A 266 -30.72 -59.49 88.94
C LEU A 266 -29.38 -59.99 88.46
N PRO A 267 -28.65 -60.84 89.16
CA PRO A 267 -27.41 -61.40 88.63
C PRO A 267 -27.60 -62.26 87.34
N SER A 268 -28.72 -62.99 87.24
CA SER A 268 -29.06 -63.75 86.09
C SER A 268 -29.27 -62.86 84.81
N LEU A 269 -30.07 -61.78 85.03
CA LEU A 269 -30.32 -60.83 83.96
C LEU A 269 -29.02 -60.15 83.43
N LEU A 270 -28.16 -59.79 84.42
CA LEU A 270 -26.89 -59.14 84.02
C LEU A 270 -25.90 -60.15 83.34
N SER A 271 -25.92 -61.41 83.80
CA SER A 271 -25.16 -62.50 83.20
C SER A 271 -25.60 -62.75 81.74
N GLU A 272 -26.91 -62.73 81.43
CA GLU A 272 -27.41 -62.83 80.08
C GLU A 272 -26.96 -61.66 79.22
N ALA A 273 -26.94 -60.41 79.72
CA ALA A 273 -26.44 -59.24 79.05
C ALA A 273 -24.89 -59.36 78.78
N ILE A 274 -24.13 -59.89 79.72
CA ILE A 274 -22.67 -60.18 79.53
C ILE A 274 -22.46 -61.14 78.44
N ILE A 275 -23.23 -62.23 78.35
CA ILE A 275 -23.09 -63.21 77.28
C ILE A 275 -23.40 -62.57 75.88
N GLN A 276 -24.43 -61.77 75.80
CA GLN A 276 -24.74 -61.05 74.55
C GLN A 276 -23.67 -60.07 74.09
N ILE A 277 -23.01 -59.41 75.02
CA ILE A 277 -21.89 -58.52 74.74
C ILE A 277 -20.65 -59.32 74.28
N GLU A 278 -20.37 -60.46 74.93
CA GLU A 278 -19.29 -61.34 74.45
C GLU A 278 -19.55 -61.92 73.05
N GLU A 279 -20.80 -62.28 72.79
CA GLU A 279 -21.21 -62.73 71.42
C GLU A 279 -21.06 -61.63 70.38
N THR A 280 -21.52 -60.37 70.72
CA THR A 280 -21.33 -59.21 69.86
C THR A 280 -19.84 -58.93 69.54
N ASN A 281 -18.98 -59.05 70.53
CA ASN A 281 -17.54 -58.88 70.32
C ASN A 281 -16.96 -59.96 69.39
N ASN A 282 -17.36 -61.23 69.53
CA ASN A 282 -16.96 -62.31 68.71
C ASN A 282 -17.41 -62.11 67.23
N GLU A 283 -18.64 -61.65 67.04
CA GLU A 283 -19.13 -61.30 65.71
C GLU A 283 -18.37 -60.15 65.09
N LEU A 284 -18.07 -59.10 65.84
CA LEU A 284 -17.25 -57.97 65.38
C LEU A 284 -15.84 -58.39 64.99
N ARG A 285 -15.21 -59.29 65.78
CA ARG A 285 -13.88 -59.85 65.42
C ARG A 285 -13.93 -60.67 64.15
N THR A 286 -14.91 -61.52 63.98
CA THR A 286 -15.10 -62.33 62.78
C THR A 286 -15.33 -61.46 61.57
N TYR A 287 -16.09 -60.38 61.73
CA TYR A 287 -16.29 -59.39 60.66
C TYR A 287 -14.98 -58.63 60.32
N LEU A 288 -14.22 -58.19 61.35
CA LEU A 288 -12.94 -57.50 61.15
C LEU A 288 -11.93 -58.36 60.40
N ASP A 289 -11.84 -59.67 60.75
CA ASP A 289 -10.97 -60.63 60.07
C ASP A 289 -11.41 -60.89 58.61
N SER A 290 -12.67 -60.64 58.28
CA SER A 290 -13.19 -60.76 56.92
C SER A 290 -12.89 -59.56 56.04
N ILE A 291 -12.50 -58.42 56.64
CA ILE A 291 -12.14 -57.22 55.90
C ILE A 291 -10.74 -57.35 55.36
N ASP A 292 -10.61 -57.49 54.04
CA ASP A 292 -9.33 -57.51 53.33
C ASP A 292 -8.78 -56.07 53.20
N VAL A 293 -7.90 -55.68 54.12
CA VAL A 293 -7.21 -54.40 54.12
C VAL A 293 -5.76 -54.63 53.72
N ASP A 294 -5.40 -54.28 52.44
CA ASP A 294 -4.00 -54.24 51.97
C ASP A 294 -3.45 -52.81 52.06
N PRO A 295 -2.68 -52.44 53.10
CA PRO A 295 -2.14 -51.10 53.25
C PRO A 295 -1.17 -50.71 52.17
N GLY A 296 -0.47 -51.67 51.55
CA GLY A 296 0.47 -51.42 50.44
C GLY A 296 -0.27 -51.04 49.16
N ARG A 297 -1.38 -51.76 48.90
CA ARG A 297 -2.23 -51.45 47.73
C ARG A 297 -2.94 -50.12 47.91
N MET A 298 -3.43 -49.80 49.08
CA MET A 298 -4.05 -48.52 49.40
C MET A 298 -3.09 -47.37 49.17
N ALA A 299 -1.85 -47.42 49.69
CA ALA A 299 -0.83 -46.40 49.50
C ALA A 299 -0.49 -46.21 48.01
N TYR A 300 -0.41 -47.29 47.24
CA TYR A 300 -0.18 -47.23 45.78
C TYR A 300 -1.35 -46.53 45.07
N VAL A 301 -2.58 -46.89 45.37
CA VAL A 301 -3.78 -46.31 44.75
C VAL A 301 -3.88 -44.84 45.09
N GLU A 302 -3.64 -44.44 46.34
CA GLU A 302 -3.63 -43.03 46.75
C GLU A 302 -2.55 -42.22 46.06
N GLU A 303 -1.32 -42.73 45.96
CA GLU A 303 -0.22 -42.07 45.23
C GLU A 303 -0.56 -41.92 43.75
N ARG A 304 -1.06 -42.97 43.09
CA ARG A 304 -1.41 -42.96 41.68
C ARG A 304 -2.58 -42.02 41.40
N PHE A 305 -3.62 -42.07 42.22
CA PHE A 305 -4.77 -41.17 42.14
C PHE A 305 -4.37 -39.72 42.32
N SER A 306 -3.52 -39.42 43.30
CA SER A 306 -2.98 -38.09 43.53
C SER A 306 -2.19 -37.57 42.33
N LYS A 307 -1.39 -38.41 41.67
CA LYS A 307 -0.66 -38.06 40.45
C LYS A 307 -1.58 -37.72 39.30
N VAL A 308 -2.66 -38.51 39.09
CA VAL A 308 -3.66 -38.26 38.06
C VAL A 308 -4.40 -36.95 38.31
N MET A 309 -4.85 -36.73 39.57
CA MET A 309 -5.52 -35.50 39.97
C MET A 309 -4.64 -34.25 39.84
N SER A 310 -3.37 -34.36 40.16
CA SER A 310 -2.39 -33.28 39.98
C SER A 310 -2.19 -32.93 38.50
N MET A 311 -2.11 -33.93 37.65
CA MET A 311 -1.95 -33.73 36.20
C MET A 311 -3.21 -33.16 35.55
N SER A 312 -4.39 -33.62 35.94
CA SER A 312 -5.71 -33.09 35.56
C SER A 312 -5.81 -31.59 35.87
N ARG A 313 -5.44 -31.16 37.07
CA ARG A 313 -5.42 -29.74 37.46
C ARG A 313 -4.44 -28.93 36.64
N LYS A 314 -3.25 -29.48 36.37
CA LYS A 314 -2.20 -28.82 35.60
C LYS A 314 -2.61 -28.59 34.14
N HIS A 315 -3.28 -29.57 33.54
CA HIS A 315 -3.74 -29.51 32.15
C HIS A 315 -5.14 -28.90 32.01
N HIS A 316 -5.82 -28.54 33.13
CA HIS A 316 -7.17 -27.97 33.15
C HIS A 316 -8.21 -28.84 32.45
N VAL A 317 -8.10 -30.16 32.57
CA VAL A 317 -9.04 -31.14 32.04
C VAL A 317 -9.60 -31.99 33.16
N LEU A 318 -10.74 -32.64 32.95
CA LEU A 318 -11.27 -33.60 33.91
C LEU A 318 -10.36 -34.85 33.96
N PRO A 319 -10.24 -35.52 35.13
CA PRO A 319 -9.36 -36.71 35.27
C PRO A 319 -9.73 -37.83 34.27
N GLU A 320 -11.03 -38.01 34.03
CA GLU A 320 -11.60 -38.97 33.06
C GLU A 320 -11.22 -38.65 31.60
N ASP A 321 -11.03 -37.37 31.29
CA ASP A 321 -10.67 -36.92 29.93
C ASP A 321 -9.16 -36.88 29.69
N LEU A 322 -8.32 -37.16 30.67
CA LEU A 322 -6.86 -36.97 30.60
C LEU A 322 -6.23 -37.82 29.50
N TYR A 323 -6.63 -39.08 29.34
CA TYR A 323 -6.19 -39.96 28.27
C TYR A 323 -6.56 -39.42 26.88
N LYS A 324 -7.81 -39.01 26.71
CA LYS A 324 -8.30 -38.44 25.45
C LYS A 324 -7.57 -37.14 25.12
N HIS A 325 -7.36 -36.28 26.12
CA HIS A 325 -6.57 -35.05 25.96
C HIS A 325 -5.14 -35.36 25.48
N HIS A 326 -4.49 -36.39 26.04
CA HIS A 326 -3.17 -36.83 25.58
C HIS A 326 -3.16 -37.24 24.10
N GLN A 327 -4.17 -38.02 23.66
CA GLN A 327 -4.31 -38.42 22.25
C GLN A 327 -4.56 -37.22 21.32
N ASP A 328 -5.32 -36.25 21.76
CA ASP A 328 -5.59 -35.05 20.99
C ASP A 328 -4.35 -34.12 20.87
N LEU A 329 -3.51 -34.04 21.90
CA LEU A 329 -2.22 -33.35 21.82
C LEU A 329 -1.26 -34.00 20.82
N LEU A 330 -1.21 -35.34 20.78
CA LEU A 330 -0.39 -36.07 19.81
C LEU A 330 -0.81 -35.77 18.38
N LYS A 331 -2.13 -35.77 18.09
CA LYS A 331 -2.66 -35.40 16.76
C LYS A 331 -2.34 -33.96 16.38
N GLN A 332 -2.39 -33.03 17.34
CA GLN A 332 -2.03 -31.62 17.11
C GLN A 332 -0.57 -31.45 16.70
N VAL A 333 0.36 -32.14 17.34
CA VAL A 333 1.79 -32.09 16.98
C VAL A 333 2.03 -32.66 15.58
N GLU A 334 1.39 -33.79 15.23
CA GLU A 334 1.50 -34.36 13.89
C GLU A 334 1.02 -33.39 12.79
N ALA A 335 -0.06 -32.64 13.07
CA ALA A 335 -0.58 -31.64 12.13
C ALA A 335 0.36 -30.44 11.91
N LEU A 336 1.23 -30.12 12.87
CA LEU A 336 2.18 -29.00 12.80
C LEU A 336 3.48 -29.37 12.05
N ASP A 337 3.82 -30.64 11.87
CA ASP A 337 5.06 -31.10 11.25
C ASP A 337 5.13 -30.91 9.71
N CYS A 338 4.02 -30.59 9.04
CA CYS A 338 3.96 -30.51 7.58
C CYS A 338 4.47 -29.19 6.96
N SER A 339 5.09 -28.27 7.71
CA SER A 339 5.34 -26.89 7.23
C SER A 339 6.75 -26.61 6.69
N ASP A 340 7.78 -27.33 7.08
CA ASP A 340 9.19 -26.99 6.78
C ASP A 340 9.56 -27.19 5.31
N GLU A 341 9.11 -28.26 4.65
CA GLU A 341 9.37 -28.54 3.22
C GLU A 341 8.74 -27.45 2.33
N LYS A 342 7.53 -26.98 2.68
CA LYS A 342 6.85 -25.91 1.94
C LYS A 342 7.55 -24.55 2.09
N LEU A 343 8.18 -24.28 3.23
CA LEU A 343 8.95 -23.06 3.45
C LEU A 343 10.22 -23.03 2.59
N GLU A 344 10.90 -24.16 2.42
CA GLU A 344 12.10 -24.26 1.59
C GLU A 344 11.77 -24.12 0.11
N ASP A 345 10.70 -24.76 -0.36
CA ASP A 345 10.21 -24.62 -1.73
C ASP A 345 9.84 -23.17 -2.05
N LEU A 346 9.11 -22.52 -1.15
CA LEU A 346 8.71 -21.11 -1.34
C LEU A 346 9.91 -20.16 -1.26
N ALA A 347 10.92 -20.45 -0.42
CA ALA A 347 12.16 -19.67 -0.38
C ALA A 347 12.93 -19.76 -1.70
N ASN A 348 12.99 -20.95 -2.31
CA ASN A 348 13.57 -21.15 -3.63
C ASN A 348 12.78 -20.42 -4.73
N GLU A 349 11.45 -20.40 -4.64
CA GLU A 349 10.60 -19.65 -5.56
C GLU A 349 10.87 -18.14 -5.45
N VAL A 350 10.94 -17.58 -4.24
CA VAL A 350 11.27 -16.17 -4.00
C VAL A 350 12.59 -15.81 -4.62
N GLU A 351 13.64 -16.62 -4.44
CA GLU A 351 14.95 -16.38 -5.04
C GLU A 351 14.88 -16.41 -6.57
N ASN A 352 14.20 -17.40 -7.16
CA ASN A 352 14.01 -17.49 -8.61
C ASN A 352 13.28 -16.27 -9.19
N GLN A 353 12.22 -15.81 -8.52
CA GLN A 353 11.48 -14.60 -8.93
C GLN A 353 12.34 -13.35 -8.79
N TYR A 354 13.15 -13.25 -7.74
CA TYR A 354 14.10 -12.16 -7.57
C TYR A 354 15.14 -12.12 -8.68
N GLN A 355 15.75 -13.25 -9.02
CA GLN A 355 16.71 -13.34 -10.12
C GLN A 355 16.08 -12.99 -11.48
N SER A 356 14.83 -13.39 -11.71
CA SER A 356 14.07 -12.98 -12.89
C SER A 356 13.86 -11.46 -12.93
N PHE A 357 13.51 -10.85 -11.80
CA PHE A 357 13.38 -9.39 -11.69
C PHE A 357 14.72 -8.68 -11.95
N VAL A 358 15.82 -9.15 -11.35
CA VAL A 358 17.18 -8.60 -11.58
C VAL A 358 17.54 -8.63 -13.05
N ALA A 359 17.35 -9.77 -13.71
CA ALA A 359 17.68 -9.94 -15.13
C ALA A 359 16.88 -8.98 -16.05
N LYS A 360 15.60 -8.71 -15.70
CA LYS A 360 14.77 -7.74 -16.44
C LYS A 360 15.17 -6.30 -16.14
N SER A 361 15.52 -6.00 -14.89
CA SER A 361 16.04 -4.69 -14.49
C SER A 361 17.36 -4.37 -15.15
N GLU A 362 18.25 -5.33 -15.34
CA GLU A 362 19.49 -5.13 -16.09
C GLU A 362 19.26 -4.82 -17.58
N LYS A 363 18.27 -5.47 -18.21
CA LYS A 363 17.90 -5.14 -19.60
C LYS A 363 17.38 -3.70 -19.69
N LEU A 364 16.57 -3.28 -18.73
CA LEU A 364 16.05 -1.92 -18.63
C LEU A 364 17.19 -0.92 -18.40
N HIS A 365 18.12 -1.22 -17.48
CA HIS A 365 19.34 -0.43 -17.23
C HIS A 365 20.18 -0.22 -18.49
N LYS A 366 20.45 -1.28 -19.25
CA LYS A 366 21.19 -1.19 -20.52
C LYS A 366 20.48 -0.29 -21.53
N SER A 367 19.14 -0.39 -21.61
CA SER A 367 18.34 0.47 -22.48
C SER A 367 18.41 1.94 -22.04
N ARG A 368 18.21 2.22 -20.75
CA ARG A 368 18.32 3.58 -20.17
C ARG A 368 19.69 4.19 -20.42
N THR A 369 20.76 3.45 -20.18
CA THR A 369 22.14 3.90 -20.40
C THR A 369 22.40 4.23 -21.87
N ARG A 370 21.85 3.43 -22.79
CA ARG A 370 21.98 3.70 -24.24
C ARG A 370 21.30 5.02 -24.62
N TYR A 371 20.05 5.20 -24.24
CA TYR A 371 19.28 6.40 -24.58
C TYR A 371 19.75 7.63 -23.80
N ALA A 372 20.28 7.47 -22.60
CA ALA A 372 20.93 8.55 -21.87
C ALA A 372 22.12 9.11 -22.65
N LYS A 373 22.97 8.25 -23.24
CA LYS A 373 24.09 8.69 -24.09
C LYS A 373 23.63 9.43 -25.36
N GLU A 374 22.51 9.01 -25.95
CA GLU A 374 21.92 9.69 -27.12
C GLU A 374 21.40 11.08 -26.71
N LEU A 375 20.60 11.15 -25.63
CA LEU A 375 20.06 12.41 -25.11
C LEU A 375 21.15 13.38 -24.66
N ASN A 376 22.23 12.91 -24.04
CA ASN A 376 23.36 13.76 -23.65
C ASN A 376 23.90 14.59 -24.83
N LYS A 377 24.07 13.95 -25.97
CA LYS A 377 24.57 14.64 -27.18
C LYS A 377 23.57 15.65 -27.74
N LEU A 378 22.30 15.23 -27.86
CA LEU A 378 21.25 16.07 -28.44
C LEU A 378 20.95 17.29 -27.58
N ILE A 379 20.84 17.09 -26.25
CA ILE A 379 20.58 18.19 -25.32
C ILE A 379 21.75 19.13 -25.23
N THR A 380 23.00 18.62 -25.17
CA THR A 380 24.19 19.46 -25.17
C THR A 380 24.26 20.31 -26.45
N GLN A 381 24.01 19.73 -27.63
CA GLN A 381 23.96 20.47 -28.89
C GLN A 381 22.89 21.56 -28.87
N SER A 382 21.68 21.22 -28.40
CA SER A 382 20.58 22.19 -28.27
C SER A 382 20.92 23.32 -27.30
N MET A 383 21.61 23.04 -26.19
CA MET A 383 22.11 24.07 -25.27
C MET A 383 23.13 25.01 -25.94
N HIS A 384 24.03 24.47 -26.80
CA HIS A 384 24.97 25.31 -27.55
C HIS A 384 24.24 26.27 -28.49
N GLU A 385 23.20 25.80 -29.17
CA GLU A 385 22.34 26.65 -30.03
C GLU A 385 21.64 27.74 -29.21
N LEU A 386 21.32 27.48 -27.97
CA LEU A 386 20.69 28.43 -27.01
C LEU A 386 21.71 29.37 -26.32
N SER A 387 22.82 29.65 -26.95
CA SER A 387 23.87 30.55 -26.45
C SER A 387 24.55 30.07 -25.16
N MET A 388 24.66 28.76 -24.99
CA MET A 388 25.40 28.10 -23.91
C MET A 388 26.55 27.24 -24.49
N GLU A 389 27.38 27.82 -25.35
CA GLU A 389 28.38 27.13 -26.18
C GLU A 389 29.33 26.20 -25.40
N LYS A 390 29.56 26.49 -24.11
CA LYS A 390 30.52 25.75 -23.28
C LYS A 390 29.83 24.83 -22.28
N ALA A 391 28.50 24.80 -22.27
CA ALA A 391 27.74 23.97 -21.37
C ALA A 391 27.80 22.48 -21.77
N GLN A 392 27.76 21.61 -20.78
CA GLN A 392 27.71 20.18 -20.95
C GLN A 392 26.55 19.61 -20.16
N PHE A 393 25.85 18.66 -20.74
CA PHE A 393 24.75 17.95 -20.10
C PHE A 393 25.02 16.43 -20.10
N ALA A 394 24.71 15.77 -19.00
CA ALA A 394 24.77 14.32 -18.92
C ALA A 394 23.63 13.76 -18.05
N ILE A 395 23.27 12.54 -18.32
CA ILE A 395 22.31 11.76 -17.56
C ILE A 395 23.09 10.63 -16.90
N GLU A 396 23.14 10.64 -15.59
CA GLU A 396 23.67 9.55 -14.80
C GLU A 396 22.57 8.52 -14.55
N VAL A 397 22.86 7.27 -14.93
CA VAL A 397 21.99 6.12 -14.64
C VAL A 397 22.75 5.21 -13.70
N ASN A 398 22.48 5.35 -12.42
CA ASN A 398 23.15 4.61 -11.36
C ASN A 398 22.29 3.43 -10.93
N ASN A 399 22.82 2.22 -11.09
CA ASN A 399 22.16 1.03 -10.57
C ASN A 399 22.45 0.92 -9.06
N THR A 400 21.44 1.16 -8.25
CA THR A 400 21.51 1.00 -6.80
C THR A 400 20.75 -0.27 -6.42
N ASN A 401 21.45 -1.40 -6.34
CA ASN A 401 20.86 -2.69 -5.93
C ASN A 401 20.14 -2.68 -4.57
N THR A 402 20.12 -1.54 -3.89
CA THR A 402 19.59 -1.41 -2.52
C THR A 402 18.09 -1.17 -2.44
N HIS A 403 17.44 -0.70 -3.51
CA HIS A 403 16.02 -0.34 -3.46
C HIS A 403 15.24 -0.83 -4.70
N PRO A 404 14.87 -2.12 -4.75
CA PRO A 404 14.03 -2.64 -5.83
C PRO A 404 12.69 -1.90 -5.90
N SER A 405 12.28 -1.52 -7.12
CA SER A 405 11.02 -0.82 -7.39
C SER A 405 10.30 -1.41 -8.60
N PRO A 406 9.01 -1.12 -8.80
CA PRO A 406 8.29 -1.51 -10.02
C PRO A 406 8.91 -0.94 -11.30
N LEU A 407 9.78 0.08 -11.21
CA LEU A 407 10.49 0.71 -12.30
C LEU A 407 11.93 0.22 -12.45
N GLY A 408 12.30 -0.86 -11.78
CA GLY A 408 13.65 -1.43 -11.76
C GLY A 408 14.48 -0.95 -10.57
N MET A 409 15.82 -0.99 -10.74
CA MET A 409 16.81 -0.69 -9.69
C MET A 409 17.63 0.56 -9.97
N ASP A 410 17.28 1.32 -11.02
CA ASP A 410 18.02 2.50 -11.41
C ASP A 410 17.57 3.76 -10.68
N ASN A 411 18.52 4.63 -10.43
CA ASN A 411 18.28 6.03 -10.11
C ASN A 411 18.83 6.88 -11.27
N VAL A 412 18.01 7.81 -11.77
CA VAL A 412 18.35 8.68 -12.89
C VAL A 412 18.52 10.10 -12.39
N THR A 413 19.67 10.71 -12.67
CA THR A 413 19.96 12.09 -12.31
C THR A 413 20.48 12.88 -13.51
N PHE A 414 19.82 14.00 -13.82
CA PHE A 414 20.28 14.94 -14.84
C PHE A 414 21.32 15.88 -14.21
N ILE A 415 22.50 15.88 -14.78
CA ILE A 415 23.62 16.70 -14.34
C ILE A 415 24.08 17.65 -15.45
N VAL A 416 24.54 18.83 -15.07
CA VAL A 416 24.95 19.87 -16.00
C VAL A 416 26.16 20.64 -15.47
N SER A 417 27.01 21.08 -16.39
CA SER A 417 28.01 22.12 -16.17
C SER A 417 27.73 23.26 -17.13
N THR A 418 27.52 24.47 -16.63
CA THR A 418 27.20 25.65 -17.45
C THR A 418 28.44 26.42 -17.89
N ASN A 419 29.56 26.30 -17.18
CA ASN A 419 30.78 27.01 -17.43
C ASN A 419 32.02 26.10 -17.44
N PRO A 420 33.03 26.37 -18.25
CA PRO A 420 34.28 25.60 -18.25
C PRO A 420 34.95 25.59 -16.87
N GLY A 421 35.39 24.41 -16.45
CA GLY A 421 36.10 24.23 -15.18
C GLY A 421 35.16 24.06 -13.96
N GLN A 422 33.84 24.19 -14.13
CA GLN A 422 32.89 23.81 -13.11
C GLN A 422 32.61 22.30 -13.15
N PRO A 423 32.48 21.63 -12.00
CA PRO A 423 32.09 20.23 -11.96
C PRO A 423 30.64 20.05 -12.45
N MET A 424 30.37 18.89 -13.04
CA MET A 424 29.00 18.49 -13.33
C MET A 424 28.23 18.37 -12.02
N GLN A 425 27.05 18.99 -11.96
CA GLN A 425 26.20 18.98 -10.75
C GLN A 425 24.72 18.75 -11.14
N PRO A 426 23.91 18.21 -10.22
CA PRO A 426 22.49 18.03 -10.47
C PRO A 426 21.81 19.31 -10.93
N ILE A 427 20.92 19.22 -11.91
CA ILE A 427 20.20 20.38 -12.48
C ILE A 427 19.48 21.21 -11.40
N ALA A 428 19.07 20.58 -10.31
CA ALA A 428 18.47 21.24 -9.16
C ALA A 428 19.40 22.21 -8.40
N LYS A 429 20.70 22.14 -8.66
CA LYS A 429 21.73 23.04 -8.06
C LYS A 429 22.16 24.17 -8.97
N VAL A 430 21.57 24.30 -10.17
CA VAL A 430 21.87 25.42 -11.08
C VAL A 430 21.36 26.72 -10.47
N ALA A 431 22.24 27.67 -10.28
CA ALA A 431 21.96 28.93 -9.54
C ALA A 431 21.23 29.98 -10.39
N SER A 432 21.36 29.95 -11.73
CA SER A 432 20.79 30.97 -12.63
C SER A 432 19.43 30.54 -13.19
N GLY A 433 18.39 31.33 -12.91
CA GLY A 433 17.04 31.07 -13.46
C GLY A 433 16.99 31.08 -14.98
N GLY A 434 17.72 31.99 -15.65
CA GLY A 434 17.80 32.04 -17.11
C GLY A 434 18.54 30.84 -17.74
N GLU A 435 19.59 30.33 -17.08
CA GLU A 435 20.27 29.11 -17.51
C GLU A 435 19.36 27.90 -17.35
N LEU A 436 18.69 27.79 -16.20
CA LEU A 436 17.74 26.70 -15.94
C LEU A 436 16.59 26.68 -16.94
N SER A 437 16.05 27.87 -17.31
CA SER A 437 14.99 27.97 -18.33
C SER A 437 15.48 27.48 -19.69
N ARG A 438 16.68 27.86 -20.14
CA ARG A 438 17.24 27.39 -21.42
C ARG A 438 17.53 25.89 -21.42
N ILE A 439 18.10 25.36 -20.33
CA ILE A 439 18.34 23.92 -20.18
C ILE A 439 17.01 23.16 -20.21
N SER A 440 16.01 23.63 -19.47
CA SER A 440 14.68 23.06 -19.43
C SER A 440 14.04 23.03 -20.81
N LEU A 441 14.14 24.13 -21.55
CA LEU A 441 13.64 24.23 -22.93
C LEU A 441 14.36 23.24 -23.87
N ALA A 442 15.69 23.18 -23.80
CA ALA A 442 16.46 22.22 -24.61
C ALA A 442 16.02 20.78 -24.36
N ILE A 443 15.87 20.40 -23.09
CA ILE A 443 15.38 19.08 -22.70
C ILE A 443 13.97 18.83 -23.25
N GLN A 444 13.05 19.76 -23.06
CA GLN A 444 11.66 19.64 -23.50
C GLN A 444 11.53 19.52 -25.03
N VAL A 445 12.23 20.35 -25.79
CA VAL A 445 12.17 20.32 -27.26
C VAL A 445 12.75 19.01 -27.80
N ILE A 446 13.88 18.55 -27.27
CA ILE A 446 14.50 17.30 -27.71
C ILE A 446 13.66 16.08 -27.33
N THR A 447 13.12 16.05 -26.11
CA THR A 447 12.29 14.91 -25.69
C THR A 447 10.95 14.89 -26.43
N ALA A 448 10.36 16.05 -26.72
CA ALA A 448 9.11 16.19 -27.44
C ALA A 448 9.16 15.63 -28.88
N GLN A 449 10.33 15.63 -29.53
CA GLN A 449 10.50 15.10 -30.91
C GLN A 449 10.22 13.59 -31.05
N LYS A 450 10.32 12.83 -29.96
CA LYS A 450 10.09 11.37 -29.94
C LYS A 450 8.80 10.95 -29.21
N VAL A 451 8.05 11.91 -28.70
CA VAL A 451 6.80 11.61 -28.00
C VAL A 451 5.64 11.59 -28.99
N ASP A 452 4.89 10.50 -29.02
CA ASP A 452 3.72 10.33 -29.90
C ASP A 452 2.51 11.22 -29.53
N THR A 453 2.72 12.29 -28.75
CA THR A 453 1.65 13.21 -28.38
C THR A 453 1.42 14.20 -29.51
N PRO A 454 0.21 14.29 -30.09
CA PRO A 454 -0.04 15.07 -31.31
C PRO A 454 -0.01 16.58 -31.10
N SER A 455 -0.07 17.06 -29.86
CA SER A 455 -0.11 18.49 -29.54
C SER A 455 0.79 18.82 -28.34
N LEU A 456 1.55 19.89 -28.45
CA LEU A 456 2.45 20.40 -27.43
C LEU A 456 2.14 21.87 -27.14
N ILE A 457 2.10 22.22 -25.89
CA ILE A 457 1.92 23.61 -25.46
C ILE A 457 3.14 24.07 -24.68
N PHE A 458 3.68 25.20 -25.06
CA PHE A 458 4.77 25.85 -24.37
C PHE A 458 4.29 27.19 -23.82
N ASP A 459 4.24 27.32 -22.52
CA ASP A 459 3.91 28.58 -21.83
C ASP A 459 5.19 29.22 -21.30
N GLU A 460 5.32 30.51 -21.48
CA GLU A 460 6.46 31.31 -21.01
C GLU A 460 7.84 30.79 -21.45
N VAL A 461 7.95 30.29 -22.68
CA VAL A 461 9.24 29.78 -23.22
C VAL A 461 10.34 30.83 -23.33
N ASP A 462 9.94 32.08 -23.28
CA ASP A 462 10.77 33.26 -23.47
C ASP A 462 11.27 33.87 -22.15
N VAL A 463 10.98 33.25 -21.01
CA VAL A 463 11.52 33.69 -19.70
C VAL A 463 13.04 33.47 -19.67
N GLY A 464 13.76 34.58 -19.48
CA GLY A 464 15.24 34.57 -19.38
C GLY A 464 15.99 34.42 -20.70
N ILE A 465 15.31 34.62 -21.84
CA ILE A 465 15.93 34.69 -23.17
C ILE A 465 15.65 36.04 -23.84
N SER A 466 16.52 36.46 -24.72
CA SER A 466 16.34 37.70 -25.49
C SER A 466 17.21 37.67 -26.77
N GLY A 467 16.92 38.58 -27.68
CA GLY A 467 17.72 38.83 -28.88
C GLY A 467 17.97 37.59 -29.74
N PRO A 468 19.23 37.25 -30.08
CA PRO A 468 19.55 36.13 -30.95
C PRO A 468 19.05 34.78 -30.43
N THR A 469 19.08 34.56 -29.10
CA THR A 469 18.61 33.30 -28.48
C THR A 469 17.12 33.09 -28.72
N ALA A 470 16.32 34.17 -28.66
CA ALA A 470 14.89 34.10 -28.94
C ALA A 470 14.58 33.69 -30.38
N ALA A 471 15.38 34.16 -31.34
CA ALA A 471 15.23 33.76 -32.74
C ALA A 471 15.55 32.25 -32.95
N VAL A 472 16.56 31.73 -32.23
CA VAL A 472 16.86 30.29 -32.25
C VAL A 472 15.71 29.47 -31.67
N VAL A 473 15.17 29.87 -30.51
CA VAL A 473 14.01 29.23 -29.89
C VAL A 473 12.82 29.21 -30.84
N GLY A 474 12.51 30.34 -31.46
CA GLY A 474 11.42 30.43 -32.46
C GLY A 474 11.60 29.41 -33.62
N LYS A 475 12.80 29.32 -34.18
CA LYS A 475 13.12 28.35 -35.26
C LYS A 475 13.03 26.90 -34.79
N MET A 476 13.49 26.59 -33.57
CA MET A 476 13.39 25.24 -33.01
C MET A 476 11.92 24.83 -32.82
N LEU A 477 11.07 25.71 -32.27
CA LEU A 477 9.65 25.44 -32.09
C LEU A 477 8.91 25.35 -33.45
N ARG A 478 9.27 26.17 -34.43
CA ARG A 478 8.71 26.10 -35.77
C ARG A 478 9.03 24.75 -36.42
N LYS A 479 10.31 24.31 -36.35
CA LYS A 479 10.75 23.00 -36.86
C LYS A 479 10.01 21.86 -36.19
N LEU A 480 9.81 21.92 -34.87
CA LEU A 480 8.97 20.97 -34.13
C LEU A 480 7.52 21.00 -34.63
N GLY A 481 7.02 22.18 -35.01
CA GLY A 481 5.69 22.38 -35.56
C GLY A 481 5.45 21.72 -36.92
N GLU A 482 6.50 21.36 -37.69
CA GLU A 482 6.35 20.65 -38.95
C GLU A 482 5.79 19.22 -38.76
N SER A 483 6.14 18.56 -37.67
CA SER A 483 5.71 17.20 -37.36
C SER A 483 4.61 17.12 -36.31
N THR A 484 4.54 18.09 -35.42
CA THR A 484 3.66 18.07 -34.24
C THR A 484 2.97 19.43 -34.09
N GLN A 485 1.70 19.48 -33.67
CA GLN A 485 1.05 20.74 -33.38
C GLN A 485 1.71 21.40 -32.14
N VAL A 486 2.20 22.62 -32.31
CA VAL A 486 2.86 23.41 -31.25
C VAL A 486 2.05 24.68 -30.97
N MET A 487 1.70 24.92 -29.72
CA MET A 487 1.18 26.21 -29.25
C MET A 487 2.22 26.86 -28.35
N CYS A 488 2.51 28.14 -28.56
CA CYS A 488 3.51 28.87 -27.79
C CYS A 488 2.99 30.24 -27.36
N VAL A 489 2.96 30.50 -26.05
CA VAL A 489 2.70 31.83 -25.50
C VAL A 489 4.01 32.60 -25.42
N THR A 490 4.06 33.77 -26.00
CA THR A 490 5.28 34.59 -26.07
C THR A 490 5.00 36.09 -26.05
N HIS A 491 5.95 36.85 -25.54
CA HIS A 491 5.98 38.31 -25.65
C HIS A 491 7.16 38.80 -26.52
N LEU A 492 8.00 37.86 -27.03
CA LEU A 492 9.14 38.19 -27.86
C LEU A 492 8.78 38.16 -29.36
N PRO A 493 9.01 39.27 -30.11
CA PRO A 493 8.72 39.32 -31.53
C PRO A 493 9.44 38.29 -32.38
N GLN A 494 10.69 37.91 -31.96
CA GLN A 494 11.49 36.89 -32.64
C GLN A 494 10.85 35.48 -32.60
N VAL A 495 10.19 35.15 -31.50
CA VAL A 495 9.46 33.87 -31.34
C VAL A 495 8.10 33.96 -32.03
N ALA A 496 7.39 35.09 -31.85
CA ALA A 496 6.05 35.33 -32.43
C ALA A 496 6.09 35.28 -33.96
N GLY A 497 7.12 35.85 -34.57
CA GLY A 497 7.30 35.85 -36.04
C GLY A 497 7.46 34.45 -36.62
N CYS A 498 8.03 33.51 -35.87
CA CYS A 498 8.22 32.13 -36.31
C CYS A 498 6.93 31.27 -36.36
N GLY A 499 5.81 31.73 -35.82
CA GLY A 499 4.55 30.98 -35.86
C GLY A 499 4.01 30.82 -37.31
N HIS A 500 3.45 29.65 -37.64
CA HIS A 500 2.68 29.46 -38.86
C HIS A 500 1.36 30.21 -38.76
N GLN A 501 0.80 30.30 -37.53
CA GLN A 501 -0.37 31.08 -37.17
C GLN A 501 -0.08 31.94 -35.95
N GLN A 502 -0.80 33.06 -35.81
CA GLN A 502 -0.66 33.92 -34.65
C GLN A 502 -2.04 34.31 -34.12
N LEU A 503 -2.25 34.11 -32.85
CA LEU A 503 -3.42 34.54 -32.11
C LEU A 503 -3.09 35.78 -31.27
N PHE A 504 -3.99 36.76 -31.24
CA PHE A 504 -3.86 37.96 -30.44
C PHE A 504 -4.88 38.00 -29.34
N VAL A 505 -4.44 38.25 -28.12
CA VAL A 505 -5.27 38.40 -26.92
C VAL A 505 -5.43 39.88 -26.60
N ALA A 506 -6.65 40.35 -26.70
CA ALA A 506 -7.06 41.74 -26.40
C ALA A 506 -7.93 41.79 -25.14
N LYS A 507 -7.76 42.88 -24.36
CA LYS A 507 -8.68 43.24 -23.29
C LYS A 507 -9.63 44.33 -23.80
N ASN A 508 -10.92 44.08 -23.67
CA ASN A 508 -11.96 45.07 -23.91
C ASN A 508 -12.67 45.42 -22.60
N THR A 509 -12.53 46.65 -22.14
CA THR A 509 -13.26 47.13 -20.95
C THR A 509 -14.46 47.94 -21.39
N LYS A 510 -15.68 47.38 -21.26
CA LYS A 510 -16.93 48.07 -21.50
C LYS A 510 -17.75 48.15 -20.21
N SER A 511 -18.21 49.33 -19.84
CA SER A 511 -19.10 49.55 -18.68
C SER A 511 -18.57 48.97 -17.36
N GLY A 512 -17.23 49.10 -17.10
CA GLY A 512 -16.62 48.61 -15.87
C GLY A 512 -16.42 47.08 -15.81
N LYS A 513 -16.72 46.31 -16.85
CA LYS A 513 -16.44 44.88 -16.97
C LYS A 513 -15.36 44.64 -18.02
N THR A 514 -14.31 43.94 -17.62
CA THR A 514 -13.24 43.54 -18.53
C THR A 514 -13.57 42.19 -19.17
N GLU A 515 -13.50 42.14 -20.50
CA GLU A 515 -13.66 40.92 -21.28
C GLU A 515 -12.37 40.65 -22.07
N THR A 516 -11.87 39.43 -22.02
CA THR A 516 -10.76 38.98 -22.86
C THR A 516 -11.32 38.35 -24.13
N GLN A 517 -10.81 38.78 -25.26
CA GLN A 517 -11.11 38.23 -26.59
C GLN A 517 -9.81 37.74 -27.22
N MET A 518 -9.89 36.68 -28.02
CA MET A 518 -8.76 36.14 -28.77
C MET A 518 -9.20 35.94 -30.23
N HIS A 519 -8.39 36.38 -31.16
CA HIS A 519 -8.66 36.26 -32.59
C HIS A 519 -7.39 35.94 -33.38
N THR A 520 -7.55 35.25 -34.49
CA THR A 520 -6.45 34.95 -35.42
C THR A 520 -6.08 36.22 -36.18
N LEU A 521 -4.78 36.48 -36.32
CA LEU A 521 -4.26 37.60 -37.07
C LEU A 521 -4.01 37.20 -38.53
N ASP A 522 -4.43 38.06 -39.47
CA ASP A 522 -4.01 38.01 -40.87
C ASP A 522 -2.56 38.52 -41.00
N GLU A 523 -1.97 38.41 -42.21
CA GLU A 523 -0.56 38.77 -42.44
C GLU A 523 -0.28 40.25 -42.11
N GLN A 524 -1.18 41.18 -42.43
CA GLN A 524 -0.99 42.61 -42.14
C GLN A 524 -1.11 42.89 -40.66
N GLN A 525 -2.06 42.26 -39.99
CA GLN A 525 -2.25 42.34 -38.53
C GLN A 525 -1.04 41.73 -37.79
N ARG A 526 -0.45 40.65 -38.30
CA ARG A 526 0.77 40.07 -37.74
C ARG A 526 1.95 41.04 -37.78
N VAL A 527 2.15 41.71 -38.98
CA VAL A 527 3.19 42.74 -39.08
C VAL A 527 2.96 43.88 -38.07
N SER A 528 1.74 44.33 -37.92
CA SER A 528 1.39 45.41 -36.96
C SER A 528 1.63 44.99 -35.51
N GLU A 529 1.26 43.76 -35.15
CA GLU A 529 1.50 43.23 -33.80
C GLU A 529 2.97 43.02 -33.50
N LEU A 530 3.74 42.49 -34.47
CA LEU A 530 5.20 42.35 -34.32
C LEU A 530 5.86 43.71 -34.18
N ALA A 531 5.45 44.73 -34.96
CA ALA A 531 5.93 46.08 -34.83
C ALA A 531 5.63 46.67 -33.44
N ARG A 532 4.43 46.40 -32.90
CA ARG A 532 4.07 46.76 -31.53
C ARG A 532 4.96 46.09 -30.49
N LEU A 533 5.28 44.83 -30.65
CA LEU A 533 6.20 44.08 -29.75
C LEU A 533 7.63 44.61 -29.83
N LEU A 534 8.07 45.10 -31.00
CA LEU A 534 9.41 45.67 -31.21
C LEU A 534 9.53 47.13 -30.68
N GLY A 535 8.54 47.96 -30.96
CA GLY A 535 8.60 49.40 -30.73
C GLY A 535 7.75 49.94 -29.58
N GLY A 536 6.99 49.05 -28.92
CA GLY A 536 6.04 49.46 -27.88
C GLY A 536 4.84 50.24 -28.44
N SER A 537 4.48 51.34 -27.81
CA SER A 537 3.28 52.16 -28.18
C SER A 537 3.46 53.01 -29.44
N GLN A 538 4.69 53.25 -29.88
CA GLN A 538 5.00 54.06 -31.08
C GLN A 538 5.49 53.14 -32.21
N ILE A 539 4.61 52.92 -33.21
CA ILE A 539 4.91 52.16 -34.39
C ILE A 539 5.55 53.12 -35.42
N THR A 540 6.81 52.93 -35.77
CA THR A 540 7.54 53.69 -36.80
C THR A 540 7.68 52.88 -38.07
N GLU A 541 8.02 53.54 -39.20
CA GLU A 541 8.28 52.85 -40.46
C GLU A 541 9.46 51.82 -40.32
N SER A 542 10.45 52.12 -39.47
CA SER A 542 11.56 51.24 -39.19
C SER A 542 11.10 49.99 -38.41
N THR A 543 10.20 50.12 -37.43
CA THR A 543 9.66 48.96 -36.72
C THR A 543 8.77 48.08 -37.59
N LEU A 544 8.02 48.67 -38.52
CA LEU A 544 7.25 47.90 -39.52
C LEU A 544 8.15 47.16 -40.51
N ALA A 545 9.26 47.78 -40.97
CA ALA A 545 10.22 47.12 -41.83
C ALA A 545 10.88 45.91 -41.12
N ASN A 546 11.35 46.09 -39.90
CA ASN A 546 11.92 45.01 -39.08
C ASN A 546 10.91 43.89 -38.77
N ALA A 547 9.63 44.24 -38.54
CA ALA A 547 8.56 43.24 -38.35
C ALA A 547 8.35 42.37 -39.61
N LYS A 548 8.38 42.99 -40.79
CA LYS A 548 8.31 42.25 -42.07
C LYS A 548 9.49 41.31 -42.27
N GLU A 549 10.68 41.80 -41.96
CA GLU A 549 11.90 40.95 -42.06
C GLU A 549 11.82 39.74 -41.13
N LEU A 550 11.31 39.90 -39.90
CA LEU A 550 11.11 38.78 -38.96
C LEU A 550 10.13 37.72 -39.48
N LEU A 551 9.08 38.12 -40.20
CA LEU A 551 8.13 37.19 -40.81
C LEU A 551 8.72 36.46 -42.05
N ILE A 552 9.59 37.11 -42.81
CA ILE A 552 10.24 36.51 -43.97
C ILE A 552 11.40 35.58 -43.59
N ALA A 553 12.11 35.91 -42.51
CA ALA A 553 13.24 35.12 -42.00
C ALA A 553 12.82 33.86 -41.21
N ALA A 554 11.56 33.73 -40.92
CA ALA A 554 10.94 32.63 -40.21
C ALA A 554 10.50 31.53 -41.21
#